data_8121927221e66993e92630415b747937
#
_entry.id   8121927221e66993e92630415b747937
#
_cell.length_a   1.000
_cell.length_b   1.000
_cell.length_c   1.000
_cell.angle_alpha   90.00
_cell.angle_beta   90.00
_cell.angle_gamma   90.00
#
_symmetry.space_group_name_H-M   'P 1'
#
loop_
_entity.id
_entity.type
_entity.pdbx_description
1 polymer ?
#
loop_
_entity_poly.entity_id
_entity_poly.type
_entity_poly.pdbx_seq_one_letter_code
_entity_poly.pdbx_strand_id
1 'polypeptide(L)'
;MDITVSELKSKIESGESFIFLDVREPAEYNEFNIGATLRPLGMIEQTAQEFADNKNDEIVVHCRSGARSGAAKDYLTAQGFTNVRNVLGGILAWQDSFGS
;
A
#
# COMPACT_ATOMS: atom_id res chain seq x y z
N MET A 1 -5.43 3.76 10.65
CA MET A 1 -5.30 5.18 10.28
C MET A 1 -4.45 5.32 9.03
N ASP A 2 -4.91 6.10 8.06
CA ASP A 2 -4.19 6.29 6.82
C ASP A 2 -2.89 7.07 7.02
N ILE A 3 -2.02 7.04 6.02
CA ILE A 3 -0.68 7.61 6.11
C ILE A 3 -0.44 8.62 4.97
N THR A 4 0.21 9.73 5.27
CA THR A 4 0.60 10.70 4.23
C THR A 4 1.88 10.25 3.54
N VAL A 5 2.16 10.80 2.35
CA VAL A 5 3.42 10.47 1.66
C VAL A 5 4.64 10.95 2.44
N SER A 6 4.52 12.03 3.20
CA SER A 6 5.62 12.52 4.06
C SER A 6 5.92 11.53 5.18
N GLU A 7 4.88 11.03 5.85
CA GLU A 7 5.03 10.01 6.89
C GLU A 7 5.61 8.72 6.32
N LEU A 8 5.13 8.31 5.13
CA LEU A 8 5.62 7.12 4.45
C LEU A 8 7.11 7.25 4.11
N LYS A 9 7.52 8.40 3.57
CA LYS A 9 8.93 8.64 3.23
C LYS A 9 9.81 8.56 4.47
N SER A 10 9.41 9.16 5.57
CA SER A 10 10.14 9.09 6.83
C SER A 10 10.27 7.65 7.33
N LYS A 11 9.19 6.89 7.19
CA LYS A 11 9.13 5.49 7.60
C LYS A 11 10.11 4.63 6.79
N ILE A 12 10.15 4.84 5.49
CA ILE A 12 11.09 4.15 4.59
C ILE A 12 12.53 4.54 4.93
N GLU A 13 12.79 5.83 5.10
CA GLU A 13 14.13 6.34 5.37
C GLU A 13 14.67 5.90 6.72
N SER A 14 13.80 5.71 7.71
CA SER A 14 14.21 5.23 9.03
C SER A 14 14.46 3.72 9.08
N GLY A 15 14.17 3.01 8.00
CA GLY A 15 14.39 1.56 7.94
C GLY A 15 13.39 0.73 8.71
N GLU A 16 12.21 1.28 9.02
CA GLU A 16 11.16 0.53 9.71
C GLU A 16 10.73 -0.69 8.91
N SER A 17 10.43 -1.78 9.61
CA SER A 17 9.93 -2.99 9.00
C SER A 17 8.40 -2.97 8.99
N PHE A 18 7.79 -3.08 7.80
CA PHE A 18 6.34 -3.16 7.63
C PHE A 18 6.03 -3.82 6.30
N ILE A 19 4.81 -4.33 6.18
CA ILE A 19 4.34 -4.89 4.91
C ILE A 19 3.92 -3.72 4.02
N PHE A 20 4.49 -3.63 2.82
CA PHE A 20 4.29 -2.50 1.92
C PHE A 20 3.82 -3.03 0.57
N LEU A 21 2.56 -2.72 0.21
CA LEU A 21 1.91 -3.29 -0.96
C LEU A 21 1.51 -2.21 -1.98
N ASP A 22 1.74 -2.52 -3.25
CA ASP A 22 1.28 -1.73 -4.39
C ASP A 22 0.17 -2.54 -5.06
N VAL A 23 -1.05 -2.00 -5.07
CA VAL A 23 -2.20 -2.72 -5.64
C VAL A 23 -2.55 -2.26 -7.06
N ARG A 24 -1.60 -1.59 -7.72
CA ARG A 24 -1.74 -1.20 -9.14
C ARG A 24 -1.50 -2.40 -10.04
N GLU A 25 -1.59 -2.17 -11.35
CA GLU A 25 -1.31 -3.19 -12.36
C GLU A 25 0.19 -3.29 -12.65
N PRO A 26 0.67 -4.44 -13.14
CA PRO A 26 2.10 -4.62 -13.46
C PRO A 26 2.68 -3.55 -14.38
N ALA A 27 1.94 -3.09 -15.38
CA ALA A 27 2.42 -2.07 -16.31
C ALA A 27 2.71 -0.75 -15.58
N GLU A 28 1.85 -0.37 -14.64
CA GLU A 28 2.06 0.83 -13.83
C GLU A 28 3.30 0.69 -12.94
N TYR A 29 3.45 -0.46 -12.32
CA TYR A 29 4.58 -0.77 -11.45
C TYR A 29 5.90 -0.73 -12.22
N ASN A 30 5.92 -1.30 -13.41
CA ASN A 30 7.12 -1.33 -14.25
C ASN A 30 7.53 0.05 -14.74
N GLU A 31 6.55 0.93 -14.96
CA GLU A 31 6.82 2.30 -15.39
C GLU A 31 7.47 3.12 -14.27
N PHE A 32 6.92 3.03 -13.06
CA PHE A 32 7.44 3.72 -11.88
C PHE A 32 6.90 3.05 -10.62
N ASN A 33 7.77 2.80 -9.63
CA ASN A 33 7.34 2.30 -8.33
C ASN A 33 8.23 2.85 -7.22
N ILE A 34 7.78 2.72 -5.99
CA ILE A 34 8.51 3.22 -4.81
C ILE A 34 8.96 2.09 -3.89
N GLY A 35 9.12 0.91 -4.44
CA GLY A 35 9.71 -0.22 -3.74
C GLY A 35 8.75 -1.12 -2.97
N ALA A 36 7.44 -0.91 -3.12
CA ALA A 36 6.45 -1.80 -2.51
C ALA A 36 6.40 -3.14 -3.24
N THR A 37 5.82 -4.14 -2.59
CA THR A 37 5.58 -5.44 -3.21
C THR A 37 4.31 -5.35 -4.06
N LEU A 38 4.41 -5.70 -5.33
CA LEU A 38 3.25 -5.64 -6.24
C LEU A 38 2.26 -6.75 -5.93
N ARG A 39 1.04 -6.36 -5.59
CA ARG A 39 -0.09 -7.28 -5.38
C ARG A 39 -1.35 -6.61 -5.94
N PRO A 40 -1.62 -6.77 -7.26
CA PRO A 40 -2.75 -6.09 -7.91
C PRO A 40 -4.08 -6.28 -7.18
N LEU A 41 -4.91 -5.25 -7.18
CA LEU A 41 -6.21 -5.29 -6.50
C LEU A 41 -7.08 -6.48 -6.93
N GLY A 42 -7.01 -6.86 -8.20
CA GLY A 42 -7.76 -8.03 -8.70
C GLY A 42 -7.38 -9.34 -8.03
N MET A 43 -6.26 -9.38 -7.30
CA MET A 43 -5.79 -10.56 -6.58
C MET A 43 -5.90 -10.39 -5.06
N ILE A 44 -6.77 -9.50 -4.58
CA ILE A 44 -6.83 -9.17 -3.15
C ILE A 44 -7.23 -10.37 -2.27
N GLU A 45 -8.04 -11.29 -2.79
CA GLU A 45 -8.39 -12.49 -2.04
C GLU A 45 -7.16 -13.36 -1.77
N GLN A 46 -6.34 -13.57 -2.80
CA GLN A 46 -5.11 -14.33 -2.68
C GLN A 46 -4.11 -13.61 -1.78
N THR A 47 -4.07 -12.27 -1.86
CA THR A 47 -3.20 -11.46 -1.01
C THR A 47 -3.59 -11.61 0.46
N ALA A 48 -4.89 -11.60 0.77
CA ALA A 48 -5.37 -11.81 2.13
C ALA A 48 -4.97 -13.19 2.66
N GLN A 49 -4.99 -14.21 1.81
CA GLN A 49 -4.56 -15.55 2.19
C GLN A 49 -3.04 -15.61 2.42
N GLU A 50 -2.28 -14.94 1.56
CA GLU A 50 -0.82 -14.88 1.67
C GLU A 50 -0.38 -14.29 3.01
N PHE A 51 -1.07 -13.26 3.47
CA PHE A 51 -0.73 -12.56 4.71
C PHE A 51 -1.64 -12.92 5.89
N ALA A 52 -2.31 -14.08 5.84
CA ALA A 52 -3.25 -14.50 6.88
C ALA A 52 -2.62 -14.55 8.28
N ASP A 53 -1.32 -14.79 8.38
CA ASP A 53 -0.61 -14.83 9.66
C ASP A 53 -0.17 -13.44 10.12
N ASN A 54 -0.44 -12.40 9.33
CA ASN A 54 0.01 -11.04 9.59
C ASN A 54 -1.15 -10.07 9.85
N LYS A 55 -2.29 -10.57 10.35
CA LYS A 55 -3.51 -9.76 10.48
C LYS A 55 -3.39 -8.57 11.43
N ASN A 56 -2.47 -8.65 12.40
CA ASN A 56 -2.26 -7.55 13.34
C ASN A 56 -1.01 -6.74 13.03
N ASP A 57 -0.29 -7.09 11.98
CA ASP A 57 0.91 -6.36 11.58
C ASP A 57 0.54 -5.12 10.76
N GLU A 58 1.42 -4.16 10.73
CA GLU A 58 1.22 -2.96 9.95
C GLU A 58 1.35 -3.26 8.47
N ILE A 59 0.30 -2.95 7.70
CA ILE A 59 0.27 -3.09 6.25
C ILE A 59 -0.02 -1.71 5.65
N VAL A 60 0.90 -1.21 4.84
CA VAL A 60 0.73 0.05 4.11
C VAL A 60 0.43 -0.30 2.66
N VAL A 61 -0.69 0.20 2.13
CA VAL A 61 -1.11 -0.07 0.75
C VAL A 61 -1.20 1.24 -0.03
N HIS A 62 -0.77 1.20 -1.28
CA HIS A 62 -0.91 2.36 -2.15
C HIS A 62 -1.30 1.96 -3.57
N CYS A 63 -1.81 2.94 -4.30
CA CYS A 63 -2.08 2.84 -5.72
C CYS A 63 -1.71 4.16 -6.38
N ARG A 64 -2.37 4.54 -7.48
CA ARG A 64 -2.08 5.79 -8.16
C ARG A 64 -2.59 7.00 -7.37
N SER A 65 -3.86 6.99 -6.94
CA SER A 65 -4.52 8.14 -6.30
C SER A 65 -5.10 7.86 -4.91
N GLY A 66 -5.13 6.60 -4.49
CA GLY A 66 -5.71 6.18 -3.21
C GLY A 66 -7.03 5.43 -3.31
N ALA A 67 -7.69 5.41 -4.49
CA ALA A 67 -9.00 4.77 -4.64
C ALA A 67 -8.92 3.25 -4.59
N ARG A 68 -8.04 2.64 -5.40
CA ARG A 68 -7.88 1.18 -5.41
C ARG A 68 -7.30 0.68 -4.09
N SER A 69 -6.34 1.39 -3.52
CA SER A 69 -5.76 1.03 -2.23
C SER A 69 -6.75 1.22 -1.09
N GLY A 70 -7.66 2.19 -1.19
CA GLY A 70 -8.78 2.32 -0.26
C GLY A 70 -9.69 1.10 -0.29
N ALA A 71 -10.01 0.61 -1.49
CA ALA A 71 -10.81 -0.61 -1.66
C ALA A 71 -10.07 -1.83 -1.09
N ALA A 72 -8.75 -1.92 -1.31
CA ALA A 72 -7.93 -2.99 -0.75
C ALA A 72 -7.96 -2.97 0.78
N LYS A 73 -7.80 -1.78 1.37
CA LYS A 73 -7.89 -1.60 2.82
C LYS A 73 -9.24 -2.07 3.36
N ASP A 74 -10.33 -1.68 2.70
CA ASP A 74 -11.68 -2.07 3.13
C ASP A 74 -11.84 -3.59 3.11
N TYR A 75 -11.39 -4.23 2.03
CA TYR A 75 -11.46 -5.68 1.93
C TYR A 75 -10.65 -6.36 3.03
N LEU A 76 -9.40 -5.97 3.20
CA LEU A 76 -8.52 -6.56 4.22
C LEU A 76 -9.07 -6.35 5.63
N THR A 77 -9.59 -5.16 5.91
CA THR A 77 -10.22 -4.87 7.21
C THR A 77 -11.41 -5.80 7.47
N ALA A 78 -12.24 -6.03 6.45
CA ALA A 78 -13.36 -6.97 6.55
C ALA A 78 -12.91 -8.40 6.78
N GLN A 79 -11.69 -8.75 6.37
CA GLN A 79 -11.10 -10.07 6.58
C GLN A 79 -10.37 -10.20 7.92
N GLY A 80 -10.44 -9.18 8.78
CA GLY A 80 -9.86 -9.23 10.12
C GLY A 80 -8.47 -8.59 10.26
N PHE A 81 -7.98 -7.93 9.22
CA PHE A 81 -6.72 -7.18 9.31
C PHE A 81 -6.96 -5.89 10.11
N THR A 82 -6.16 -5.64 11.13
CA THR A 82 -6.43 -4.59 12.10
C THR A 82 -5.62 -3.32 11.92
N ASN A 83 -4.60 -3.33 11.07
CA ASN A 83 -3.71 -2.18 10.92
C ASN A 83 -3.32 -1.95 9.46
N VAL A 84 -4.32 -1.73 8.61
CA VAL A 84 -4.13 -1.44 7.19
C VAL A 84 -4.21 0.07 6.99
N ARG A 85 -3.19 0.65 6.39
CA ARG A 85 -3.06 2.09 6.19
C ARG A 85 -2.98 2.41 4.70
N ASN A 86 -3.91 3.23 4.22
CA ASN A 86 -3.93 3.68 2.83
C ASN A 86 -3.04 4.92 2.70
N VAL A 87 -2.17 4.93 1.68
CA VAL A 87 -1.34 6.11 1.38
C VAL A 87 -2.22 7.18 0.72
N LEU A 88 -2.46 8.26 1.41
CA LEU A 88 -3.30 9.35 0.93
C LEU A 88 -2.70 9.98 -0.32
N GLY A 89 -3.49 10.03 -1.39
CA GLY A 89 -3.06 10.59 -2.67
C GLY A 89 -2.15 9.69 -3.52
N GLY A 90 -1.68 8.58 -2.99
CA GLY A 90 -0.92 7.55 -3.71
C GLY A 90 0.33 8.06 -4.42
N ILE A 91 0.66 7.45 -5.56
CA ILE A 91 1.83 7.81 -6.36
C ILE A 91 1.77 9.27 -6.83
N LEU A 92 0.57 9.79 -7.14
CA LEU A 92 0.43 11.18 -7.57
C LEU A 92 0.92 12.15 -6.49
N ALA A 93 0.51 11.92 -5.24
CA ALA A 93 0.97 12.75 -4.12
C ALA A 93 2.47 12.57 -3.87
N TRP A 94 2.97 11.34 -4.02
CA TRP A 94 4.40 11.07 -3.88
C TRP A 94 5.22 11.83 -4.91
N GLN A 95 4.83 11.76 -6.18
CA GLN A 95 5.52 12.46 -7.27
C GLN A 95 5.42 13.98 -7.13
N ASP A 96 4.27 14.48 -6.68
CA ASP A 96 4.07 15.91 -6.44
C ASP A 96 5.00 16.43 -5.33
N SER A 97 5.21 15.63 -4.30
CA SER A 97 6.03 16.02 -3.14
C SER A 97 7.52 15.78 -3.35
N PHE A 98 7.89 14.70 -4.03
CA PHE A 98 9.28 14.22 -4.08
C PHE A 98 9.81 14.02 -5.50
N GLY A 99 8.98 14.22 -6.51
CA GLY A 99 9.33 13.93 -7.88
C GLY A 99 9.28 12.44 -8.18
N SER A 100 10.00 12.00 -9.14
CA SER A 100 10.00 10.59 -9.53
C SER A 100 11.05 9.76 -8.80
#